data_fbaefcf149f103f5c27d7e64bbdfb618
#
_entry.id   fbaefcf149f103f5c27d7e64bbdfb618
#
_cell.length_a   1.000
_cell.length_b   1.000
_cell.length_c   1.000
_cell.angle_alpha   90.00
_cell.angle_beta   90.00
_cell.angle_gamma   90.00
#
_symmetry.space_group_name_H-M   'P 1'
#
loop_
_entity.id
_entity.type
_entity.pdbx_description
1 polymer ?
#
loop_
_entity_poly.entity_id
_entity_poly.type
_entity_poly.pdbx_seq_one_letter_code
_entity_poly.pdbx_strand_id
1 'polypeptide(L)'
;RAARRRAEYAAQMAVERDALLKRFRTASTVFGVCILLALVYALVFRPIDTPPQGYTAPDVRQDTGAAQTALAADHKGTLDLGEYQGVDCIRTQDGLVYAAAYDGAALKKRTSDLVRTDGGHDAAILSVDGELTGFAFDGSGDLWLSILTPGGGSLCRAAHDSWGTAVEQVVTQIDGAPLGAVSAVEAAPDGRIYFAVASSASAADGLESTLRTELLAHTGTGCVYVYDPAARTVQKVLGGVAGASGLALSRDGSTLFVADLGNRCVWSAAADARDLTAGGKNCQSFVSGLPGYPGALAMDADGTLYIGYRWARSSWLEKNADSTLLRGIALRAGR
;
A
#
# COMPACT_ATOMS: atom_id res chain seq x y z
N ARG A 1 -16.87 -74.17 -34.65
CA ARG A 1 -17.11 -73.89 -33.23
C ARG A 1 -16.15 -72.86 -32.66
N ALA A 2 -14.82 -72.91 -32.97
CA ALA A 2 -13.84 -72.00 -32.45
C ALA A 2 -14.03 -70.51 -32.94
N ALA A 3 -14.40 -70.29 -34.20
CA ALA A 3 -14.65 -68.98 -34.76
C ALA A 3 -15.85 -68.27 -34.10
N ARG A 4 -16.92 -69.03 -33.81
CA ARG A 4 -18.10 -68.51 -33.13
C ARG A 4 -17.82 -68.09 -31.68
N ARG A 5 -17.03 -68.86 -30.93
CA ARG A 5 -16.56 -68.48 -29.59
C ARG A 5 -15.70 -67.24 -29.59
N ARG A 6 -14.82 -67.04 -30.59
CA ARG A 6 -14.02 -65.83 -30.72
C ARG A 6 -14.87 -64.58 -31.00
N ALA A 7 -15.90 -64.72 -31.85
CA ALA A 7 -16.83 -63.63 -32.14
C ALA A 7 -17.69 -63.24 -30.91
N GLU A 8 -18.18 -64.23 -30.17
CA GLU A 8 -18.92 -64.01 -28.92
C GLU A 8 -18.06 -63.30 -27.84
N TYR A 9 -16.80 -63.73 -27.68
CA TYR A 9 -15.84 -63.09 -26.78
C TYR A 9 -15.51 -61.62 -27.19
N ALA A 10 -15.26 -61.40 -28.51
CA ALA A 10 -15.00 -60.04 -29.01
C ALA A 10 -16.23 -59.10 -28.81
N ALA A 11 -17.45 -59.62 -28.99
CA ALA A 11 -18.65 -58.84 -28.74
C ALA A 11 -18.83 -58.52 -27.25
N GLN A 12 -18.52 -59.45 -26.37
CA GLN A 12 -18.60 -59.25 -24.93
C GLN A 12 -17.56 -58.21 -24.45
N MET A 13 -16.31 -58.28 -24.95
CA MET A 13 -15.28 -57.29 -24.65
C MET A 13 -15.62 -55.89 -25.20
N ALA A 14 -16.29 -55.81 -26.36
CA ALA A 14 -16.77 -54.53 -26.88
C ALA A 14 -17.84 -53.88 -25.99
N VAL A 15 -18.78 -54.66 -25.47
CA VAL A 15 -19.82 -54.18 -24.53
C VAL A 15 -19.19 -53.70 -23.21
N GLU A 16 -18.24 -54.49 -22.67
CA GLU A 16 -17.53 -54.10 -21.46
C GLU A 16 -16.73 -52.80 -21.64
N ARG A 17 -16.03 -52.68 -22.77
CA ARG A 17 -15.31 -51.46 -23.12
C ARG A 17 -16.21 -50.24 -23.23
N ASP A 18 -17.37 -50.37 -23.87
CA ASP A 18 -18.31 -49.29 -24.02
C ASP A 18 -18.96 -48.89 -22.65
N ALA A 19 -19.20 -49.85 -21.78
CA ALA A 19 -19.62 -49.60 -20.42
C ALA A 19 -18.55 -48.86 -19.59
N LEU A 20 -17.31 -49.27 -19.71
CA LEU A 20 -16.16 -48.58 -19.08
C LEU A 20 -16.00 -47.16 -19.60
N LEU A 21 -16.07 -46.95 -20.92
CA LEU A 21 -16.01 -45.63 -21.53
C LEU A 21 -17.15 -44.71 -21.07
N LYS A 22 -18.37 -45.22 -20.96
CA LYS A 22 -19.50 -44.47 -20.41
C LYS A 22 -19.23 -44.05 -18.95
N ARG A 23 -18.80 -44.98 -18.11
CA ARG A 23 -18.47 -44.72 -16.70
C ARG A 23 -17.35 -43.66 -16.61
N PHE A 24 -16.30 -43.77 -17.41
CA PHE A 24 -15.22 -42.82 -17.45
C PHE A 24 -15.68 -41.41 -17.89
N ARG A 25 -16.51 -41.33 -18.95
CA ARG A 25 -17.10 -40.05 -19.38
C ARG A 25 -17.96 -39.44 -18.28
N THR A 26 -18.82 -40.21 -17.64
CA THR A 26 -19.66 -39.72 -16.54
C THR A 26 -18.80 -39.22 -15.37
N ALA A 27 -17.79 -40.02 -14.96
CA ALA A 27 -16.88 -39.64 -13.89
C ALA A 27 -16.10 -38.33 -14.23
N SER A 28 -15.60 -38.19 -15.46
CA SER A 28 -14.91 -36.98 -15.93
C SER A 28 -15.85 -35.77 -15.94
N THR A 29 -17.10 -35.95 -16.36
CA THR A 29 -18.09 -34.86 -16.35
C THR A 29 -18.40 -34.41 -14.91
N VAL A 30 -18.65 -35.36 -14.01
CA VAL A 30 -18.90 -35.07 -12.59
C VAL A 30 -17.68 -34.35 -11.97
N PHE A 31 -16.50 -34.84 -12.24
CA PHE A 31 -15.26 -34.22 -11.76
C PHE A 31 -15.09 -32.77 -12.29
N GLY A 32 -15.36 -32.55 -13.58
CA GLY A 32 -15.34 -31.22 -14.19
C GLY A 32 -16.35 -30.26 -13.55
N VAL A 33 -17.59 -30.74 -13.28
CA VAL A 33 -18.60 -29.94 -12.57
C VAL A 33 -18.16 -29.62 -11.15
N CYS A 34 -17.57 -30.58 -10.41
CA CYS A 34 -17.06 -30.33 -9.06
C CYS A 34 -15.95 -29.28 -9.06
N ILE A 35 -15.02 -29.34 -10.02
CA ILE A 35 -13.98 -28.31 -10.16
C ILE A 35 -14.61 -26.96 -10.45
N LEU A 36 -15.56 -26.86 -11.37
CA LEU A 36 -16.23 -25.61 -11.69
C LEU A 36 -16.95 -25.03 -10.48
N LEU A 37 -17.68 -25.85 -9.72
CA LEU A 37 -18.35 -25.42 -8.50
C LEU A 37 -17.35 -24.94 -7.43
N ALA A 38 -16.22 -25.63 -7.28
CA ALA A 38 -15.16 -25.25 -6.36
C ALA A 38 -14.54 -23.89 -6.76
N LEU A 39 -14.30 -23.67 -8.06
CA LEU A 39 -13.81 -22.40 -8.60
C LEU A 39 -14.81 -21.26 -8.38
N VAL A 40 -16.09 -21.50 -8.67
CA VAL A 40 -17.16 -20.52 -8.42
C VAL A 40 -17.23 -20.19 -6.92
N TYR A 41 -17.17 -21.18 -6.05
CA TYR A 41 -17.11 -20.94 -4.61
C TYR A 41 -15.90 -20.11 -4.22
N ALA A 42 -14.71 -20.49 -4.67
CA ALA A 42 -13.46 -19.80 -4.34
C ALA A 42 -13.44 -18.34 -4.81
N LEU A 43 -13.97 -18.06 -6.00
CA LEU A 43 -13.92 -16.73 -6.61
C LEU A 43 -15.10 -15.83 -6.23
N VAL A 44 -16.25 -16.40 -5.89
CA VAL A 44 -17.47 -15.60 -5.66
C VAL A 44 -17.92 -15.62 -4.20
N PHE A 45 -17.87 -16.78 -3.56
CA PHE A 45 -18.51 -16.97 -2.25
C PHE A 45 -17.54 -17.08 -1.07
N ARG A 46 -16.26 -17.36 -1.32
CA ARG A 46 -15.26 -17.41 -0.23
C ARG A 46 -15.26 -16.06 0.52
N PRO A 47 -15.36 -16.08 1.85
CA PRO A 47 -15.30 -14.86 2.65
C PRO A 47 -13.99 -14.08 2.40
N ILE A 48 -14.08 -12.76 2.44
CA ILE A 48 -12.94 -11.82 2.39
C ILE A 48 -13.02 -10.89 3.58
N ASP A 49 -11.87 -10.62 4.19
CA ASP A 49 -11.79 -9.83 5.42
C ASP A 49 -12.13 -8.36 5.18
N THR A 50 -11.85 -7.88 3.96
CA THR A 50 -12.04 -6.49 3.54
C THR A 50 -12.99 -6.47 2.32
N PRO A 51 -14.32 -6.51 2.52
CA PRO A 51 -15.28 -6.53 1.43
C PRO A 51 -15.31 -5.20 0.67
N PRO A 52 -15.40 -5.22 -0.67
CA PRO A 52 -15.44 -4.02 -1.49
C PRO A 52 -16.66 -3.16 -1.21
N GLN A 53 -16.46 -1.84 -1.24
CA GLN A 53 -17.51 -0.83 -1.23
C GLN A 53 -17.60 -0.16 -2.59
N GLY A 54 -18.82 0.12 -3.07
CA GLY A 54 -19.02 0.86 -4.30
C GLY A 54 -18.60 2.32 -4.13
N TYR A 55 -17.95 2.88 -5.14
CA TYR A 55 -17.58 4.28 -5.16
C TYR A 55 -17.70 4.84 -6.58
N THR A 56 -17.69 6.17 -6.70
CA THR A 56 -17.62 6.86 -7.99
C THR A 56 -16.16 7.23 -8.26
N ALA A 57 -15.60 6.67 -9.32
CA ALA A 57 -14.23 7.02 -9.72
C ALA A 57 -14.19 8.51 -10.11
N PRO A 58 -13.23 9.30 -9.59
CA PRO A 58 -13.13 10.70 -9.97
C PRO A 58 -12.75 10.84 -11.44
N ASP A 59 -13.28 11.87 -12.10
CA ASP A 59 -12.88 12.23 -13.45
C ASP A 59 -11.39 12.55 -13.51
N VAL A 60 -10.78 12.26 -14.66
CA VAL A 60 -9.37 12.61 -14.84
C VAL A 60 -9.26 14.11 -15.07
N ARG A 61 -8.46 14.78 -14.26
CA ARG A 61 -8.11 16.16 -14.49
C ARG A 61 -7.41 16.27 -15.84
N GLN A 62 -7.98 17.03 -16.74
CA GLN A 62 -7.29 17.42 -17.97
C GLN A 62 -6.28 18.48 -17.58
N ASP A 63 -5.01 18.12 -17.66
CA ASP A 63 -3.95 19.08 -17.45
C ASP A 63 -3.89 20.01 -18.67
N THR A 64 -4.37 21.22 -18.48
CA THR A 64 -4.30 22.30 -19.48
C THR A 64 -2.99 23.08 -19.39
N GLY A 65 -2.10 22.70 -18.47
CA GLY A 65 -0.85 23.39 -18.16
C GLY A 65 0.36 22.76 -18.82
N ALA A 66 1.05 23.55 -19.50
CA ALA A 66 2.20 23.38 -20.37
C ALA A 66 3.47 22.73 -19.77
N ALA A 67 3.46 22.13 -18.62
CA ALA A 67 4.70 21.70 -17.97
C ALA A 67 4.98 20.20 -18.05
N GLN A 68 4.30 19.44 -18.90
CA GLN A 68 4.39 17.98 -18.91
C GLN A 68 5.75 17.38 -19.31
N THR A 69 6.67 18.12 -19.88
CA THR A 69 7.76 17.48 -20.60
C THR A 69 9.16 17.99 -20.32
N ALA A 70 9.34 19.22 -19.93
CA ALA A 70 10.68 19.80 -19.90
C ALA A 70 11.43 19.51 -18.57
N LEU A 71 10.79 19.64 -17.43
CA LEU A 71 11.46 19.58 -16.13
C LEU A 71 11.98 18.17 -15.78
N ALA A 72 11.23 17.13 -16.14
CA ALA A 72 11.58 15.76 -15.73
C ALA A 72 12.73 15.14 -16.56
N ALA A 73 12.94 15.58 -17.79
CA ALA A 73 13.96 15.01 -18.67
C ALA A 73 15.36 15.55 -18.37
N ASP A 74 15.46 16.84 -18.05
CA ASP A 74 16.74 17.52 -17.89
C ASP A 74 17.34 17.42 -16.47
N HIS A 75 16.52 16.95 -15.49
CA HIS A 75 16.91 16.85 -14.09
C HIS A 75 16.85 15.41 -13.54
N LYS A 76 16.91 14.41 -14.41
CA LYS A 76 16.98 13.01 -13.98
C LYS A 76 18.40 12.66 -13.55
N GLY A 77 18.54 12.28 -12.28
CA GLY A 77 19.70 11.58 -11.76
C GLY A 77 19.38 10.12 -11.50
N THR A 78 20.36 9.25 -11.56
CA THR A 78 20.28 7.87 -11.10
C THR A 78 21.06 7.75 -9.82
N LEU A 79 20.41 7.22 -8.78
CA LEU A 79 21.07 6.83 -7.54
C LEU A 79 21.25 5.32 -7.61
N ASP A 80 22.50 4.87 -7.60
CA ASP A 80 22.85 3.46 -7.51
C ASP A 80 22.96 3.09 -6.03
N LEU A 81 22.09 2.25 -5.55
CA LEU A 81 22.08 1.75 -4.17
C LEU A 81 22.64 0.31 -4.07
N GLY A 82 23.42 -0.11 -5.07
CA GLY A 82 24.10 -1.40 -5.05
C GLY A 82 23.17 -2.62 -5.05
N GLU A 83 23.22 -3.43 -4.01
CA GLU A 83 22.50 -4.73 -3.94
C GLU A 83 21.02 -4.61 -3.52
N TYR A 84 20.56 -3.43 -3.14
CA TYR A 84 19.16 -3.24 -2.74
C TYR A 84 18.20 -3.44 -3.91
N GLN A 85 17.05 -4.07 -3.63
CA GLN A 85 16.04 -4.39 -4.64
C GLN A 85 15.08 -3.22 -4.92
N GLY A 86 14.97 -2.28 -3.98
CA GLY A 86 14.10 -1.13 -4.14
C GLY A 86 14.19 -0.16 -2.96
N VAL A 87 13.43 0.92 -3.08
CA VAL A 87 13.36 2.00 -2.10
C VAL A 87 11.90 2.35 -1.83
N ASP A 88 11.52 2.42 -0.56
CA ASP A 88 10.17 2.79 -0.14
C ASP A 88 9.99 4.28 0.10
N CYS A 89 11.04 4.95 0.58
CA CYS A 89 11.02 6.39 0.86
C CYS A 89 12.39 7.02 0.61
N ILE A 90 12.39 8.24 0.08
CA ILE A 90 13.61 9.06 -0.12
C ILE A 90 13.37 10.44 0.50
N ARG A 91 14.38 10.94 1.22
CA ARG A 91 14.41 12.30 1.76
C ARG A 91 15.78 12.92 1.56
N THR A 92 15.81 14.23 1.51
CA THR A 92 17.07 15.01 1.52
C THR A 92 17.18 15.79 2.83
N GLN A 93 18.34 15.74 3.45
CA GLN A 93 18.66 16.50 4.64
C GLN A 93 20.11 17.00 4.55
N ASP A 94 20.34 18.30 4.75
CA ASP A 94 21.65 18.92 4.74
C ASP A 94 22.51 18.61 3.48
N GLY A 95 21.85 18.56 2.32
CA GLY A 95 22.48 18.25 1.03
C GLY A 95 22.79 16.77 0.79
N LEU A 96 22.46 15.90 1.73
CA LEU A 96 22.60 14.45 1.60
C LEU A 96 21.27 13.80 1.24
N VAL A 97 21.33 12.70 0.54
CA VAL A 97 20.16 11.87 0.21
C VAL A 97 20.11 10.69 1.18
N TYR A 98 18.94 10.45 1.71
CA TYR A 98 18.63 9.29 2.55
C TYR A 98 17.54 8.46 1.88
N ALA A 99 17.70 7.15 1.89
CA ALA A 99 16.79 6.21 1.26
C ALA A 99 16.46 5.03 2.20
N ALA A 100 15.20 4.74 2.36
CA ALA A 100 14.74 3.50 2.99
C ALA A 100 14.80 2.38 1.96
N ALA A 101 15.89 1.62 1.96
CA ALA A 101 16.17 0.59 0.99
C ALA A 101 15.88 -0.82 1.56
N TYR A 102 15.56 -1.78 0.70
CA TYR A 102 15.22 -3.14 1.11
C TYR A 102 15.81 -4.20 0.18
N ASP A 103 15.98 -5.41 0.73
CA ASP A 103 16.60 -6.56 0.09
C ASP A 103 15.65 -7.41 -0.79
N GLY A 104 14.37 -7.04 -0.92
CA GLY A 104 13.36 -7.77 -1.68
C GLY A 104 12.79 -9.02 -1.01
N ALA A 105 13.20 -9.34 0.21
CA ALA A 105 12.64 -10.46 0.96
C ALA A 105 11.17 -10.24 1.31
N ALA A 106 10.41 -11.34 1.51
CA ALA A 106 9.05 -11.26 2.05
C ALA A 106 9.06 -10.64 3.45
N LEU A 107 7.99 -9.92 3.83
CA LEU A 107 7.90 -9.13 5.07
C LEU A 107 8.39 -9.86 6.33
N LYS A 108 8.11 -11.16 6.46
CA LYS A 108 8.55 -11.98 7.61
C LYS A 108 10.07 -12.08 7.78
N LYS A 109 10.83 -11.81 6.72
CA LYS A 109 12.29 -11.92 6.68
C LYS A 109 12.93 -10.64 6.14
N ARG A 110 12.14 -9.61 5.91
CA ARG A 110 12.63 -8.36 5.36
C ARG A 110 13.45 -7.63 6.41
N THR A 111 14.60 -7.19 6.00
CA THR A 111 15.38 -6.14 6.64
C THR A 111 15.37 -4.94 5.74
N SER A 112 15.11 -3.77 6.29
CA SER A 112 15.20 -2.51 5.58
C SER A 112 16.31 -1.68 6.20
N ASP A 113 17.10 -1.07 5.35
CA ASP A 113 18.20 -0.21 5.75
C ASP A 113 17.88 1.24 5.42
N LEU A 114 18.15 2.15 6.33
CA LEU A 114 18.25 3.55 6.02
C LEU A 114 19.66 3.83 5.52
N VAL A 115 19.78 4.08 4.24
CA VAL A 115 21.03 4.34 3.55
C VAL A 115 21.22 5.84 3.36
N ARG A 116 22.41 6.36 3.68
CA ARG A 116 22.82 7.72 3.37
C ARG A 116 23.79 7.70 2.21
N THR A 117 23.54 8.53 1.23
CA THR A 117 24.45 8.69 0.09
C THR A 117 24.78 10.16 -0.19
N ASP A 118 26.01 10.41 -0.56
CA ASP A 118 26.51 11.69 -1.06
C ASP A 118 26.75 11.67 -2.57
N GLY A 119 26.29 10.59 -3.25
CA GLY A 119 26.51 10.35 -4.68
C GLY A 119 27.78 9.57 -4.99
N GLY A 120 28.56 9.16 -4.01
CA GLY A 120 29.80 8.40 -4.21
C GLY A 120 30.06 7.32 -3.16
N HIS A 121 29.44 7.43 -1.99
CA HIS A 121 29.60 6.47 -0.91
C HIS A 121 28.26 6.23 -0.22
N ASP A 122 27.80 5.00 -0.31
CA ASP A 122 26.58 4.56 0.35
C ASP A 122 26.92 3.92 1.69
N ALA A 123 26.26 4.39 2.75
CA ALA A 123 26.40 3.81 4.08
C ALA A 123 25.04 3.53 4.69
N ALA A 124 24.81 2.28 5.07
CA ALA A 124 23.69 1.94 5.94
C ALA A 124 23.94 2.56 7.32
N ILE A 125 23.08 3.49 7.71
CA ILE A 125 23.17 4.17 9.01
C ILE A 125 22.25 3.57 10.07
N LEU A 126 21.27 2.79 9.63
CA LEU A 126 20.30 2.13 10.48
C LEU A 126 19.75 0.91 9.74
N SER A 127 19.65 -0.24 10.45
CA SER A 127 18.94 -1.44 9.96
C SER A 127 17.76 -1.75 10.87
N VAL A 128 16.62 -2.12 10.27
CA VAL A 128 15.41 -2.49 11.00
C VAL A 128 14.84 -3.80 10.47
N ASP A 129 14.34 -4.64 11.36
CA ASP A 129 13.56 -5.81 10.98
C ASP A 129 12.16 -5.38 10.54
N GLY A 130 11.79 -5.69 9.32
CA GLY A 130 10.51 -5.31 8.71
C GLY A 130 10.67 -4.37 7.53
N GLU A 131 9.57 -3.74 7.15
CA GLU A 131 9.47 -2.76 6.07
C GLU A 131 9.54 -1.35 6.66
N LEU A 132 10.59 -0.59 6.30
CA LEU A 132 10.70 0.84 6.62
C LEU A 132 9.91 1.64 5.59
N THR A 133 8.64 1.88 5.87
CA THR A 133 7.70 2.49 4.92
C THR A 133 7.86 4.01 4.78
N GLY A 134 8.51 4.66 5.74
CA GLY A 134 8.78 6.09 5.71
C GLY A 134 9.66 6.52 6.87
N PHE A 135 10.28 7.67 6.72
CA PHE A 135 11.06 8.32 7.78
C PHE A 135 11.03 9.83 7.65
N ALA A 136 11.26 10.52 8.76
CA ALA A 136 11.36 11.97 8.83
C ALA A 136 12.41 12.37 9.87
N PHE A 137 13.08 13.50 9.65
CA PHE A 137 13.94 14.14 10.65
C PHE A 137 13.15 15.21 11.37
N ASP A 138 13.25 15.26 12.69
CA ASP A 138 12.72 16.38 13.46
C ASP A 138 13.76 17.51 13.63
N GLY A 139 13.35 18.60 14.27
CA GLY A 139 14.20 19.77 14.48
C GLY A 139 15.42 19.52 15.40
N SER A 140 15.47 18.41 16.14
CA SER A 140 16.62 17.97 16.94
C SER A 140 17.55 17.02 16.20
N GLY A 141 17.18 16.62 14.99
CA GLY A 141 17.90 15.64 14.17
C GLY A 141 17.58 14.19 14.54
N ASP A 142 16.59 13.95 15.37
CA ASP A 142 16.08 12.59 15.62
C ASP A 142 15.36 12.05 14.40
N LEU A 143 15.51 10.75 14.17
CA LEU A 143 14.80 10.03 13.13
C LEU A 143 13.48 9.46 13.67
N TRP A 144 12.41 9.82 13.02
CA TRP A 144 11.11 9.19 13.20
C TRP A 144 10.83 8.23 12.05
N LEU A 145 10.44 7.00 12.39
CA LEU A 145 10.39 5.88 11.46
C LEU A 145 9.00 5.26 11.50
N SER A 146 8.42 4.98 10.33
CA SER A 146 7.26 4.10 10.21
C SER A 146 7.73 2.71 9.79
N ILE A 147 7.57 1.73 10.67
CA ILE A 147 8.04 0.36 10.47
C ILE A 147 6.84 -0.58 10.46
N LEU A 148 6.80 -1.47 9.46
CA LEU A 148 5.76 -2.47 9.30
C LEU A 148 6.37 -3.87 9.44
N THR A 149 5.76 -4.66 10.31
CA THR A 149 6.08 -6.08 10.51
C THR A 149 4.82 -6.93 10.31
N PRO A 150 4.93 -8.26 10.23
CA PRO A 150 3.74 -9.13 10.20
C PRO A 150 2.81 -8.98 11.41
N GLY A 151 3.32 -8.45 12.52
CA GLY A 151 2.56 -8.16 13.74
C GLY A 151 1.80 -6.83 13.73
N GLY A 152 2.03 -5.99 12.74
CA GLY A 152 1.44 -4.66 12.62
C GLY A 152 2.47 -3.56 12.40
N GLY A 153 1.98 -2.32 12.35
CA GLY A 153 2.80 -1.14 12.21
C GLY A 153 3.31 -0.59 13.54
N SER A 154 4.34 0.22 13.47
CA SER A 154 4.85 1.00 14.59
C SER A 154 5.37 2.35 14.14
N LEU A 155 5.16 3.37 14.98
CA LEU A 155 5.93 4.61 14.93
C LEU A 155 7.10 4.44 15.88
N CYS A 156 8.31 4.62 15.36
CA CYS A 156 9.55 4.44 16.09
C CYS A 156 10.38 5.73 16.06
N ARG A 157 11.32 5.84 17.00
CA ARG A 157 12.29 6.92 17.09
C ARG A 157 13.71 6.37 17.22
N ALA A 158 14.65 6.94 16.50
CA ALA A 158 16.07 6.76 16.73
C ALA A 158 16.68 8.14 17.06
N ALA A 159 17.21 8.29 18.26
CA ALA A 159 17.79 9.54 18.70
C ALA A 159 19.05 9.86 17.89
N HIS A 160 19.30 11.14 17.62
CA HIS A 160 20.41 11.62 16.79
C HIS A 160 21.77 11.03 17.20
N ASP A 161 22.04 10.99 18.50
CA ASP A 161 23.32 10.50 19.04
C ASP A 161 23.47 8.97 18.98
N SER A 162 22.41 8.24 18.62
CA SER A 162 22.38 6.77 18.67
C SER A 162 21.81 6.12 17.40
N TRP A 163 21.85 6.81 16.27
CA TRP A 163 21.48 6.21 15.00
C TRP A 163 22.28 4.92 14.76
N GLY A 164 21.55 3.87 14.35
CA GLY A 164 22.16 2.56 14.12
C GLY A 164 22.36 1.69 15.34
N THR A 165 22.15 2.19 16.56
CA THR A 165 22.36 1.40 17.79
C THR A 165 21.08 1.11 18.56
N ALA A 166 20.09 2.00 18.50
CA ALA A 166 18.82 1.81 19.20
C ALA A 166 17.65 2.46 18.47
N VAL A 167 16.59 1.68 18.27
CA VAL A 167 15.30 2.15 17.76
C VAL A 167 14.25 1.90 18.83
N GLU A 168 13.65 2.97 19.32
CA GLU A 168 12.58 2.95 20.31
C GLU A 168 11.23 2.83 19.62
N GLN A 169 10.41 1.86 19.98
CA GLN A 169 9.00 1.82 19.57
C GLN A 169 8.20 2.78 20.43
N VAL A 170 7.60 3.80 19.79
CA VAL A 170 6.88 4.87 20.48
C VAL A 170 5.37 4.62 20.45
N VAL A 171 4.82 4.24 19.28
CA VAL A 171 3.40 3.89 19.12
C VAL A 171 3.28 2.58 18.39
N THR A 172 2.64 1.59 19.02
CA THR A 172 2.39 0.26 18.42
C THR A 172 0.90 -0.09 18.42
N GLN A 173 0.09 0.69 19.11
CA GLN A 173 -1.34 0.47 19.25
C GLN A 173 -2.08 1.79 19.43
N ILE A 174 -3.34 1.82 19.03
CA ILE A 174 -4.27 2.93 19.24
C ILE A 174 -5.55 2.33 19.81
N ASP A 175 -6.03 2.89 20.93
CA ASP A 175 -7.23 2.42 21.66
C ASP A 175 -7.22 0.90 21.96
N GLY A 176 -6.02 0.36 22.26
CA GLY A 176 -5.82 -1.05 22.58
C GLY A 176 -5.78 -1.99 21.35
N ALA A 177 -5.98 -1.48 20.14
CA ALA A 177 -5.82 -2.25 18.90
C ALA A 177 -4.42 -2.05 18.30
N PRO A 178 -3.79 -3.11 17.76
CA PRO A 178 -2.51 -2.99 17.06
C PRO A 178 -2.59 -1.95 15.94
N LEU A 179 -1.51 -1.20 15.75
CA LEU A 179 -1.43 -0.23 14.67
C LEU A 179 -1.42 -0.95 13.32
N GLY A 180 -2.27 -0.49 12.40
CA GLY A 180 -2.35 -1.05 11.05
C GLY A 180 -1.10 -0.76 10.21
N ALA A 181 -1.21 -0.92 8.90
CA ALA A 181 -0.11 -0.63 7.98
C ALA A 181 0.23 0.86 7.99
N VAL A 182 1.25 1.23 8.75
CA VAL A 182 1.83 2.59 8.68
C VAL A 182 2.45 2.79 7.31
N SER A 183 2.22 3.95 6.70
CA SER A 183 2.59 4.21 5.31
C SER A 183 3.47 5.43 5.10
N ALA A 184 3.43 6.36 6.04
CA ALA A 184 4.21 7.59 5.97
C ALA A 184 4.36 8.21 7.36
N VAL A 185 5.42 9.00 7.53
CA VAL A 185 5.67 9.82 8.72
C VAL A 185 6.20 11.18 8.30
N GLU A 186 5.81 12.22 9.02
CA GLU A 186 6.24 13.59 8.80
C GLU A 186 6.44 14.31 10.14
N ALA A 187 7.54 15.03 10.29
CA ALA A 187 7.84 15.80 11.50
C ALA A 187 7.47 17.27 11.29
N ALA A 188 6.69 17.83 12.20
CA ALA A 188 6.31 19.24 12.17
C ALA A 188 7.38 20.13 12.83
N PRO A 189 7.48 21.41 12.41
CA PRO A 189 8.41 22.37 13.02
C PRO A 189 8.20 22.57 14.54
N ASP A 190 7.00 22.31 15.04
CA ASP A 190 6.68 22.40 16.47
C ASP A 190 7.01 21.12 17.28
N GLY A 191 7.62 20.13 16.64
CA GLY A 191 8.03 18.87 17.26
C GLY A 191 6.96 17.77 17.28
N ARG A 192 5.74 18.03 16.79
CA ARG A 192 4.71 17.00 16.63
C ARG A 192 5.03 16.09 15.44
N ILE A 193 4.63 14.83 15.53
CA ILE A 193 4.90 13.82 14.53
C ILE A 193 3.60 13.31 13.95
N TYR A 194 3.41 13.52 12.65
CA TYR A 194 2.24 13.03 11.92
C TYR A 194 2.60 11.69 11.27
N PHE A 195 1.70 10.74 11.36
CA PHE A 195 1.87 9.44 10.70
C PHE A 195 0.56 8.93 10.11
N ALA A 196 0.67 8.27 8.96
CA ALA A 196 -0.47 7.71 8.26
C ALA A 196 -0.56 6.20 8.48
N VAL A 197 -1.79 5.72 8.61
CA VAL A 197 -2.17 4.31 8.53
C VAL A 197 -2.95 4.12 7.24
N ALA A 198 -2.44 3.30 6.34
CA ALA A 198 -2.95 3.17 4.98
C ALA A 198 -4.41 2.70 4.94
N SER A 199 -4.73 1.71 5.76
CA SER A 199 -6.05 1.08 5.81
C SER A 199 -6.15 0.19 7.05
N SER A 200 -7.36 -0.22 7.41
CA SER A 200 -7.62 -1.29 8.39
C SER A 200 -7.45 -2.69 7.80
N ALA A 201 -7.15 -2.82 6.50
CA ALA A 201 -6.84 -4.11 5.88
C ALA A 201 -5.59 -4.74 6.51
N SER A 202 -5.47 -6.06 6.38
CA SER A 202 -4.33 -6.80 6.94
C SER A 202 -3.00 -6.26 6.43
N ALA A 203 -2.09 -6.02 7.36
CA ALA A 203 -0.73 -5.57 7.10
C ALA A 203 0.29 -6.73 6.97
N ALA A 204 -0.16 -7.98 7.11
CA ALA A 204 0.70 -9.16 7.22
C ALA A 204 1.60 -9.41 5.99
N ASP A 205 1.19 -8.94 4.82
CA ASP A 205 1.91 -9.11 3.56
C ASP A 205 2.60 -7.81 3.07
N GLY A 206 2.70 -6.80 3.94
CA GLY A 206 3.38 -5.53 3.66
C GLY A 206 2.48 -4.41 3.18
N LEU A 207 3.05 -3.22 3.07
CA LEU A 207 2.34 -1.99 2.71
C LEU A 207 1.76 -2.08 1.30
N GLU A 208 2.51 -2.60 0.34
CA GLU A 208 2.02 -2.70 -1.04
C GLU A 208 0.79 -3.59 -1.15
N SER A 209 0.77 -4.73 -0.46
CA SER A 209 -0.38 -5.63 -0.41
C SER A 209 -1.60 -4.97 0.25
N THR A 210 -1.38 -4.24 1.35
CA THR A 210 -2.42 -3.49 2.04
C THR A 210 -3.03 -2.42 1.14
N LEU A 211 -2.20 -1.61 0.47
CA LEU A 211 -2.65 -0.57 -0.45
C LEU A 211 -3.39 -1.14 -1.67
N ARG A 212 -2.92 -2.26 -2.24
CA ARG A 212 -3.63 -2.97 -3.33
C ARG A 212 -4.99 -3.49 -2.87
N THR A 213 -5.05 -4.03 -1.65
CA THR A 213 -6.31 -4.48 -1.04
C THR A 213 -7.27 -3.30 -0.87
N GLU A 214 -6.79 -2.18 -0.31
CA GLU A 214 -7.60 -0.97 -0.15
C GLU A 214 -8.05 -0.38 -1.48
N LEU A 215 -7.19 -0.36 -2.49
CA LEU A 215 -7.53 0.10 -3.83
C LEU A 215 -8.68 -0.72 -4.45
N LEU A 216 -8.67 -2.04 -4.24
CA LEU A 216 -9.74 -2.94 -4.69
C LEU A 216 -10.98 -2.89 -3.79
N ALA A 217 -10.80 -2.76 -2.48
CA ALA A 217 -11.89 -2.74 -1.51
C ALA A 217 -12.55 -1.36 -1.39
N HIS A 218 -11.76 -0.30 -1.44
CA HIS A 218 -12.17 1.10 -1.32
C HIS A 218 -13.00 1.37 -0.07
N THR A 219 -12.48 0.91 1.07
CA THR A 219 -13.20 0.97 2.35
C THR A 219 -13.15 2.33 3.01
N GLY A 220 -12.17 3.16 2.64
CA GLY A 220 -11.96 4.47 3.24
C GLY A 220 -11.60 4.40 4.74
N THR A 221 -10.89 3.35 5.14
CA THR A 221 -10.51 3.15 6.56
C THR A 221 -9.15 3.72 6.91
N GLY A 222 -8.42 4.29 5.95
CA GLY A 222 -7.16 4.97 6.17
C GLY A 222 -7.33 6.20 7.07
N CYS A 223 -6.32 6.43 7.91
CA CYS A 223 -6.32 7.49 8.92
C CYS A 223 -4.96 8.18 8.99
N VAL A 224 -4.97 9.43 9.45
CA VAL A 224 -3.77 10.15 9.86
C VAL A 224 -3.89 10.49 11.34
N TYR A 225 -2.80 10.25 12.06
CA TYR A 225 -2.65 10.54 13.48
C TYR A 225 -1.52 11.53 13.70
N VAL A 226 -1.57 12.22 14.83
CA VAL A 226 -0.47 13.02 15.34
C VAL A 226 -0.04 12.51 16.70
N TYR A 227 1.24 12.33 16.87
CA TYR A 227 1.88 12.05 18.15
C TYR A 227 2.52 13.34 18.68
N ASP A 228 2.23 13.65 19.94
CA ASP A 228 2.89 14.74 20.68
C ASP A 228 3.96 14.10 21.60
N PRO A 229 5.26 14.28 21.33
CA PRO A 229 6.32 13.72 22.16
C PRO A 229 6.36 14.30 23.56
N ALA A 230 5.96 15.56 23.75
CA ALA A 230 5.98 16.22 25.06
C ALA A 230 4.86 15.69 25.96
N ALA A 231 3.66 15.50 25.41
CA ALA A 231 2.51 14.97 26.13
C ALA A 231 2.46 13.42 26.12
N ARG A 232 3.20 12.78 25.22
CA ARG A 232 3.15 11.33 24.93
C ARG A 232 1.75 10.84 24.58
N THR A 233 1.03 11.63 23.79
CA THR A 233 -0.35 11.35 23.37
C THR A 233 -0.47 11.20 21.87
N VAL A 234 -1.38 10.33 21.44
CA VAL A 234 -1.76 10.15 20.04
C VAL A 234 -3.18 10.65 19.84
N GLN A 235 -3.41 11.42 18.80
CA GLN A 235 -4.73 11.92 18.43
C GLN A 235 -4.98 11.70 16.95
N LYS A 236 -6.23 11.37 16.59
CA LYS A 236 -6.63 11.28 15.19
C LYS A 236 -6.79 12.68 14.60
N VAL A 237 -6.19 12.90 13.44
CA VAL A 237 -6.31 14.14 12.66
C VAL A 237 -7.36 13.97 11.58
N LEU A 238 -7.23 12.94 10.75
CA LEU A 238 -8.07 12.68 9.59
C LEU A 238 -8.39 11.19 9.47
N GLY A 239 -9.63 10.88 9.15
CA GLY A 239 -10.08 9.54 8.76
C GLY A 239 -10.85 9.58 7.46
N GLY A 240 -11.31 8.41 6.98
CA GLY A 240 -12.08 8.31 5.74
C GLY A 240 -11.24 8.33 4.47
N VAL A 241 -9.94 8.03 4.55
CA VAL A 241 -9.01 8.04 3.44
C VAL A 241 -8.95 6.65 2.80
N ALA A 242 -9.14 6.55 1.50
CA ALA A 242 -9.07 5.28 0.76
C ALA A 242 -7.61 4.96 0.38
N GLY A 243 -6.83 4.59 1.35
CA GLY A 243 -5.40 4.34 1.23
C GLY A 243 -4.57 5.61 1.46
N ALA A 244 -4.41 5.99 2.73
CA ALA A 244 -3.49 7.06 3.10
C ALA A 244 -2.06 6.62 2.78
N SER A 245 -1.46 7.18 1.73
CA SER A 245 -0.21 6.68 1.14
C SER A 245 0.98 7.62 1.24
N GLY A 246 0.74 8.88 1.57
CA GLY A 246 1.80 9.89 1.73
C GLY A 246 1.33 11.08 2.52
N LEU A 247 2.26 11.74 3.19
CA LEU A 247 2.06 12.95 3.97
C LEU A 247 3.04 14.03 3.56
N ALA A 248 2.62 15.28 3.66
CA ALA A 248 3.50 16.44 3.66
C ALA A 248 2.89 17.54 4.53
N LEU A 249 3.72 18.38 5.10
CA LEU A 249 3.31 19.60 5.80
C LEU A 249 3.70 20.83 4.98
N SER A 250 2.89 21.88 5.05
CA SER A 250 3.33 23.18 4.59
C SER A 250 4.57 23.62 5.36
N ARG A 251 5.37 24.51 4.78
CA ARG A 251 6.63 24.97 5.36
C ARG A 251 6.48 25.52 6.78
N ASP A 252 5.39 26.21 7.06
CA ASP A 252 5.07 26.76 8.37
C ASP A 252 4.44 25.73 9.32
N GLY A 253 4.22 24.49 8.87
CA GLY A 253 3.60 23.43 9.62
C GLY A 253 2.09 23.63 9.84
N SER A 254 1.45 24.62 9.23
CA SER A 254 0.05 24.94 9.47
C SER A 254 -0.95 24.06 8.71
N THR A 255 -0.53 23.55 7.54
CA THR A 255 -1.38 22.74 6.65
C THR A 255 -0.79 21.35 6.47
N LEU A 256 -1.62 20.34 6.67
CA LEU A 256 -1.32 18.94 6.39
C LEU A 256 -1.90 18.54 5.03
N PHE A 257 -1.08 17.92 4.20
CA PHE A 257 -1.46 17.30 2.94
C PHE A 257 -1.41 15.78 3.06
N VAL A 258 -2.45 15.11 2.57
CA VAL A 258 -2.61 13.65 2.66
C VAL A 258 -2.93 13.07 1.30
N ALA A 259 -2.08 12.19 0.80
CA ALA A 259 -2.34 11.45 -0.43
C ALA A 259 -3.39 10.37 -0.19
N ASP A 260 -4.49 10.46 -0.93
CA ASP A 260 -5.55 9.45 -0.97
C ASP A 260 -5.44 8.65 -2.27
N LEU A 261 -4.90 7.46 -2.14
CA LEU A 261 -4.59 6.59 -3.26
C LEU A 261 -5.84 6.22 -4.05
N GLY A 262 -6.88 5.74 -3.36
CA GLY A 262 -8.11 5.25 -3.99
C GLY A 262 -8.94 6.35 -4.64
N ASN A 263 -9.02 7.52 -4.02
CA ASN A 263 -9.74 8.67 -4.55
C ASN A 263 -8.92 9.49 -5.56
N ARG A 264 -7.67 9.12 -5.82
CA ARG A 264 -6.76 9.84 -6.73
C ARG A 264 -6.75 11.35 -6.47
N CYS A 265 -6.58 11.72 -5.19
CA CYS A 265 -6.56 13.11 -4.77
C CYS A 265 -5.53 13.35 -3.65
N VAL A 266 -5.30 14.60 -3.35
CA VAL A 266 -4.60 15.03 -2.14
C VAL A 266 -5.57 15.86 -1.32
N TRP A 267 -5.79 15.47 -0.09
CA TRP A 267 -6.57 16.23 0.88
C TRP A 267 -5.70 17.30 1.53
N SER A 268 -6.31 18.43 1.89
CA SER A 268 -5.68 19.44 2.72
C SER A 268 -6.53 19.75 3.94
N ALA A 269 -5.90 19.89 5.08
CA ALA A 269 -6.52 20.21 6.35
C ALA A 269 -5.59 21.05 7.21
N ALA A 270 -6.14 21.82 8.16
CA ALA A 270 -5.31 22.46 9.17
C ALA A 270 -4.61 21.39 10.02
N ALA A 271 -3.30 21.54 10.22
CA ALA A 271 -2.49 20.55 10.93
C ALA A 271 -2.88 20.37 12.40
N ASP A 272 -3.42 21.43 13.03
CA ASP A 272 -3.93 21.40 14.39
C ASP A 272 -5.36 20.88 14.53
N ALA A 273 -6.04 20.61 13.41
CA ALA A 273 -7.39 20.03 13.44
C ALA A 273 -7.39 18.59 13.93
N ARG A 274 -8.52 18.15 14.46
CA ARG A 274 -8.71 16.81 15.01
C ARG A 274 -10.03 16.21 14.54
N ASP A 275 -10.06 14.90 14.45
CA ASP A 275 -11.23 14.09 14.10
C ASP A 275 -11.95 14.54 12.82
N LEU A 276 -11.16 14.95 11.81
CA LEU A 276 -11.69 15.29 10.51
C LEU A 276 -12.07 14.03 9.72
N THR A 277 -12.93 14.22 8.73
CA THR A 277 -13.23 13.19 7.71
C THR A 277 -12.86 13.74 6.34
N ALA A 278 -12.20 12.93 5.52
CA ALA A 278 -11.86 13.25 4.14
C ALA A 278 -13.11 13.65 3.34
N GLY A 279 -13.02 14.77 2.62
CA GLY A 279 -14.18 15.36 1.91
C GLY A 279 -15.21 16.06 2.81
N GLY A 280 -14.97 16.12 4.10
CA GLY A 280 -15.81 16.87 5.05
C GLY A 280 -15.56 18.39 4.99
N LYS A 281 -16.36 19.13 5.75
CA LYS A 281 -16.39 20.60 5.73
C LYS A 281 -15.00 21.25 5.93
N ASN A 282 -14.16 20.67 6.78
CA ASN A 282 -12.85 21.22 7.15
C ASN A 282 -11.67 20.43 6.57
N CYS A 283 -11.93 19.53 5.63
CA CYS A 283 -10.93 18.78 4.91
C CYS A 283 -11.35 18.69 3.45
N GLN A 284 -10.75 19.52 2.61
CA GLN A 284 -11.13 19.63 1.21
C GLN A 284 -10.06 19.04 0.30
N SER A 285 -10.44 18.68 -0.90
CA SER A 285 -9.48 18.26 -1.92
C SER A 285 -8.63 19.45 -2.34
N PHE A 286 -7.32 19.38 -2.09
CA PHE A 286 -6.34 20.31 -2.64
C PHE A 286 -6.20 20.10 -4.16
N VAL A 287 -6.14 18.84 -4.58
CA VAL A 287 -6.15 18.43 -5.98
C VAL A 287 -6.86 17.08 -6.10
N SER A 288 -7.67 16.91 -7.15
CA SER A 288 -8.40 15.68 -7.44
C SER A 288 -8.28 15.29 -8.91
N GLY A 289 -8.69 14.08 -9.25
CA GLY A 289 -8.65 13.57 -10.61
C GLY A 289 -7.23 13.34 -11.12
N LEU A 290 -6.30 13.00 -10.25
CA LEU A 290 -4.91 12.76 -10.61
C LEU A 290 -4.77 11.65 -11.67
N PRO A 291 -3.79 11.75 -12.59
CA PRO A 291 -3.60 10.80 -13.70
C PRO A 291 -3.08 9.42 -13.27
N GLY A 292 -2.67 9.28 -12.01
CA GLY A 292 -2.21 8.04 -11.39
C GLY A 292 -2.66 7.94 -9.94
N TYR A 293 -2.36 6.84 -9.30
CA TYR A 293 -2.62 6.62 -7.87
C TYR A 293 -1.49 7.27 -7.07
N PRO A 294 -1.77 8.34 -6.28
CA PRO A 294 -0.73 9.05 -5.54
C PRO A 294 -0.12 8.16 -4.46
N GLY A 295 1.16 8.36 -4.22
CA GLY A 295 1.95 7.71 -3.19
C GLY A 295 2.60 8.75 -2.28
N ALA A 296 3.92 8.92 -2.42
CA ALA A 296 4.66 9.87 -1.62
C ALA A 296 4.29 11.33 -1.95
N LEU A 297 4.33 12.17 -0.92
CA LEU A 297 4.26 13.62 -1.02
C LEU A 297 5.56 14.22 -0.50
N ALA A 298 5.97 15.33 -1.08
CA ALA A 298 7.09 16.14 -0.58
C ALA A 298 6.81 17.62 -0.80
N MET A 299 7.16 18.45 0.18
CA MET A 299 7.10 19.90 0.09
C MET A 299 8.52 20.45 0.02
N ASP A 300 8.80 21.30 -0.97
CA ASP A 300 10.10 21.97 -1.05
C ASP A 300 10.15 23.26 -0.22
N ALA A 301 11.33 23.88 -0.22
CA ALA A 301 11.58 25.11 0.51
C ALA A 301 10.78 26.32 -0.05
N ASP A 302 10.33 26.26 -1.30
CA ASP A 302 9.57 27.30 -1.96
C ASP A 302 8.05 27.11 -1.78
N GLY A 303 7.63 26.02 -1.14
CA GLY A 303 6.23 25.69 -0.90
C GLY A 303 5.56 24.96 -2.07
N THR A 304 6.34 24.37 -2.98
CA THR A 304 5.82 23.53 -4.05
C THR A 304 5.58 22.12 -3.52
N LEU A 305 4.36 21.61 -3.72
CA LEU A 305 4.02 20.24 -3.38
C LEU A 305 4.29 19.29 -4.55
N TYR A 306 5.19 18.34 -4.35
CA TYR A 306 5.47 17.26 -5.28
C TYR A 306 4.62 16.04 -4.95
N ILE A 307 4.02 15.44 -5.97
CA ILE A 307 3.16 14.26 -5.85
C ILE A 307 3.78 13.11 -6.63
N GLY A 308 4.29 12.12 -5.94
CA GLY A 308 4.74 10.87 -6.54
C GLY A 308 3.57 9.91 -6.80
N TYR A 309 3.59 9.21 -7.91
CA TYR A 309 2.58 8.18 -8.22
C TYR A 309 3.14 6.80 -7.94
N ARG A 310 2.41 6.02 -7.14
CA ARG A 310 2.78 4.63 -6.85
C ARG A 310 2.44 3.71 -8.02
N TRP A 311 1.27 3.92 -8.64
CA TRP A 311 0.82 3.14 -9.80
C TRP A 311 0.15 4.01 -10.84
N ALA A 312 0.23 3.54 -12.08
CA ALA A 312 -0.55 4.11 -13.17
C ALA A 312 -2.05 3.84 -12.97
N ARG A 313 -2.88 4.69 -13.52
CA ARG A 313 -4.33 4.57 -13.50
C ARG A 313 -4.80 3.26 -14.14
N SER A 314 -5.72 2.55 -13.49
CA SER A 314 -6.33 1.33 -13.99
C SER A 314 -7.72 1.62 -14.56
N SER A 315 -7.85 1.56 -15.87
CA SER A 315 -9.16 1.72 -16.55
C SER A 315 -10.16 0.62 -16.18
N TRP A 316 -9.67 -0.59 -15.87
CA TRP A 316 -10.53 -1.67 -15.41
C TRP A 316 -11.15 -1.35 -14.04
N LEU A 317 -10.33 -0.88 -13.10
CA LEU A 317 -10.78 -0.56 -11.75
C LEU A 317 -11.80 0.58 -11.77
N GLU A 318 -11.58 1.60 -12.57
CA GLU A 318 -12.49 2.73 -12.69
C GLU A 318 -13.83 2.36 -13.33
N LYS A 319 -13.81 1.54 -14.39
CA LYS A 319 -15.03 1.00 -15.00
C LYS A 319 -15.86 0.12 -14.07
N ASN A 320 -15.21 -0.46 -13.07
CA ASN A 320 -15.84 -1.36 -12.10
C ASN A 320 -15.87 -0.76 -10.69
N ALA A 321 -15.78 0.57 -10.56
CA ALA A 321 -15.74 1.26 -9.29
C ALA A 321 -16.98 1.00 -8.40
N ASP A 322 -18.15 0.89 -8.99
CA ASP A 322 -19.42 0.55 -8.35
C ASP A 322 -19.65 -0.96 -8.16
N SER A 323 -18.89 -1.80 -8.89
CA SER A 323 -19.09 -3.26 -8.89
C SER A 323 -18.37 -3.94 -7.72
N THR A 324 -19.05 -4.11 -6.60
CA THR A 324 -18.52 -4.86 -5.44
C THR A 324 -18.26 -6.34 -5.77
N LEU A 325 -19.05 -6.94 -6.69
CA LEU A 325 -18.86 -8.34 -7.12
C LEU A 325 -17.54 -8.52 -7.89
N LEU A 326 -17.28 -7.71 -8.94
CA LEU A 326 -16.10 -7.88 -9.78
C LEU A 326 -14.82 -7.57 -9.00
N ARG A 327 -14.84 -6.53 -8.18
CA ARG A 327 -13.71 -6.21 -7.31
C ARG A 327 -13.50 -7.25 -6.21
N GLY A 328 -14.59 -7.83 -5.69
CA GLY A 328 -14.52 -8.97 -4.76
C GLY A 328 -13.92 -10.24 -5.40
N ILE A 329 -14.23 -10.52 -6.66
CA ILE A 329 -13.58 -11.60 -7.43
C ILE A 329 -12.08 -11.31 -7.59
N ALA A 330 -11.70 -10.07 -7.94
CA ALA A 330 -10.30 -9.67 -8.08
C ALA A 330 -9.52 -9.82 -6.76
N LEU A 331 -10.10 -9.44 -5.63
CA LEU A 331 -9.50 -9.64 -4.31
C LEU A 331 -9.28 -11.11 -3.96
N ARG A 332 -10.17 -12.01 -4.38
CA ARG A 332 -10.04 -13.46 -4.15
C ARG A 332 -9.03 -14.11 -5.07
N ALA A 333 -8.94 -13.63 -6.31
CA ALA A 333 -8.01 -14.14 -7.31
C ALA A 333 -6.54 -13.73 -7.04
N GLY A 334 -6.33 -12.64 -6.35
CA GLY A 334 -5.00 -12.14 -5.98
C GLY A 334 -4.42 -12.72 -4.68
N ARG A 335 -5.12 -13.65 -4.04
CA ARG A 335 -4.70 -14.30 -2.78
C ARG A 335 -4.06 -15.67 -2.99
#